data_377c41612829e7c802c15589f04ca139
#
_entry.id   377c41612829e7c802c15589f04ca139
#
_cell.length_a   1.000
_cell.length_b   1.000
_cell.length_c   1.000
_cell.angle_alpha   90.00
_cell.angle_beta   90.00
_cell.angle_gamma   90.00
#
_symmetry.space_group_name_H-M   'P 1'
#
loop_
_entity.id
_entity.type
_entity.pdbx_description
1 polymer ?
#
loop_
_entity_poly.entity_id
_entity_poly.type
_entity_poly.pdbx_seq_one_letter_code
_entity_poly.pdbx_strand_id
1 'polypeptide(L)'
;MPDANRDARPAAQPAVIGVLLDLDTAGDTMAGPAPTLALQDVAASGRLDREVVFVQESAPGLPHGTAAAVEEAFHRLEARGVLAIVGPAVTDNGLVVRDLADAARVPCINWTGCDLARSEWMFHYQVGSLEEEPYLLAARLFDHGHRRVVVVQDRSPIGRRYGSFFDEAAGRLGLEIAARELVSPLTTDIGAAVDRLRHHDCDALTYLGLGFSGRALGLALADRGWKPEVVANSALMFGYANPDWTEAWDGWTYVDAWSEDNPRLASLRQRTGDPSLQPLFIATRYDLARLAAEAVAGAELLTRTGIKESLERIKCLPSALGTPDTTMGFGHWDRAALKGGFLVLRQWRGGRSEVAGG
;
A
#
# COMPACT_ATOMS: atom_id res chain seq x y z
N MET A 1 -6.04 -60.30 -3.33
CA MET A 1 -5.36 -59.01 -3.52
C MET A 1 -6.40 -57.92 -3.75
N PRO A 2 -6.68 -57.04 -2.80
CA PRO A 2 -7.62 -55.93 -3.04
C PRO A 2 -6.92 -54.85 -3.85
N ASP A 3 -7.66 -54.34 -4.82
CA ASP A 3 -7.31 -53.30 -5.79
C ASP A 3 -7.04 -51.93 -5.10
N ALA A 4 -5.79 -51.59 -4.93
CA ALA A 4 -5.32 -50.37 -4.23
C ALA A 4 -5.24 -49.13 -5.15
N ASN A 5 -6.10 -49.04 -6.19
CA ASN A 5 -5.97 -47.95 -7.16
C ASN A 5 -7.33 -47.35 -7.61
N ARG A 6 -8.27 -47.12 -6.68
CA ARG A 6 -9.61 -46.60 -7.05
C ARG A 6 -9.96 -45.19 -6.54
N ASP A 7 -9.07 -44.48 -5.84
CA ASP A 7 -9.44 -43.15 -5.28
C ASP A 7 -8.48 -42.00 -5.60
N ALA A 8 -7.68 -42.07 -6.65
CA ALA A 8 -7.00 -40.88 -7.14
C ALA A 8 -8.02 -40.04 -7.93
N ARG A 9 -8.76 -39.12 -7.24
CA ARG A 9 -9.43 -38.01 -7.91
C ARG A 9 -8.39 -37.30 -8.78
N PRO A 10 -8.71 -37.02 -10.08
CA PRO A 10 -7.80 -36.22 -10.89
C PRO A 10 -7.51 -34.90 -10.14
N ALA A 11 -6.24 -34.57 -10.01
CA ALA A 11 -5.85 -33.31 -9.34
C ALA A 11 -6.63 -32.17 -9.98
N ALA A 12 -7.32 -31.39 -9.15
CA ALA A 12 -8.08 -30.23 -9.65
C ALA A 12 -7.12 -29.27 -10.36
N GLN A 13 -7.55 -28.67 -11.45
CA GLN A 13 -6.72 -27.70 -12.17
C GLN A 13 -6.34 -26.55 -11.23
N PRO A 14 -5.07 -26.07 -11.25
CA PRO A 14 -4.64 -24.94 -10.44
C PRO A 14 -5.47 -23.69 -10.72
N ALA A 15 -5.73 -22.90 -9.68
CA ALA A 15 -6.28 -21.56 -9.82
C ALA A 15 -5.14 -20.57 -10.10
N VAL A 16 -5.14 -19.99 -11.28
CA VAL A 16 -4.09 -19.05 -11.72
C VAL A 16 -4.49 -17.62 -11.36
N ILE A 17 -3.68 -16.97 -10.54
CA ILE A 17 -3.83 -15.57 -10.13
C ILE A 17 -2.70 -14.75 -10.73
N GLY A 18 -3.04 -13.68 -11.44
CA GLY A 18 -2.07 -12.74 -11.99
C GLY A 18 -1.48 -11.84 -10.88
N VAL A 19 -0.24 -11.40 -11.08
CA VAL A 19 0.40 -10.38 -10.26
C VAL A 19 0.92 -9.29 -11.19
N LEU A 20 0.40 -8.07 -11.06
CA LEU A 20 0.84 -6.92 -11.82
C LEU A 20 1.76 -6.08 -10.94
N LEU A 21 3.05 -6.10 -11.22
CA LEU A 21 4.08 -5.33 -10.51
C LEU A 21 4.41 -4.06 -11.28
N ASP A 22 4.11 -2.92 -10.66
CA ASP A 22 4.33 -1.59 -11.23
C ASP A 22 5.37 -0.77 -10.47
N LEU A 23 5.97 -1.38 -9.42
CA LEU A 23 7.10 -0.85 -8.67
C LEU A 23 8.32 -1.76 -8.87
N ASP A 24 9.47 -1.16 -9.17
CA ASP A 24 10.76 -1.86 -9.19
C ASP A 24 11.36 -1.84 -7.78
N THR A 25 10.74 -2.59 -6.87
CA THR A 25 11.23 -2.73 -5.49
C THR A 25 11.59 -4.20 -5.25
N ALA A 26 12.77 -4.45 -4.67
CA ALA A 26 13.30 -5.78 -4.34
C ALA A 26 12.46 -6.54 -3.29
N GLY A 27 11.19 -6.40 -3.30
CA GLY A 27 10.31 -6.96 -2.30
C GLY A 27 8.89 -7.25 -2.76
N ASP A 28 8.52 -6.80 -3.95
CA ASP A 28 7.14 -6.79 -4.43
C ASP A 28 6.71 -8.07 -5.16
N THR A 29 7.24 -9.20 -4.83
CA THR A 29 6.79 -10.44 -5.44
C THR A 29 5.85 -11.21 -4.54
N MET A 30 4.83 -11.87 -5.11
CA MET A 30 3.99 -12.83 -4.42
C MET A 30 4.68 -14.19 -4.27
N ALA A 31 6.03 -14.22 -4.35
CA ALA A 31 6.89 -15.33 -4.00
C ALA A 31 7.46 -15.15 -2.58
N GLY A 32 7.88 -16.25 -1.96
CA GLY A 32 8.52 -16.23 -0.65
C GLY A 32 7.64 -16.72 0.50
N PRO A 33 8.13 -16.59 1.76
CA PRO A 33 7.51 -17.25 2.90
C PRO A 33 6.13 -16.71 3.26
N ALA A 34 5.90 -15.41 3.19
CA ALA A 34 4.63 -14.84 3.63
C ALA A 34 3.44 -15.27 2.75
N PRO A 35 3.48 -15.18 1.40
CA PRO A 35 2.44 -15.75 0.55
C PRO A 35 2.26 -17.24 0.74
N THR A 36 3.36 -18.01 0.87
CA THR A 36 3.30 -19.47 1.11
C THR A 36 2.54 -19.78 2.40
N LEU A 37 2.82 -19.05 3.49
CA LEU A 37 2.11 -19.23 4.75
C LEU A 37 0.62 -18.91 4.61
N ALA A 38 0.25 -17.90 3.84
CA ALA A 38 -1.15 -17.56 3.59
C ALA A 38 -1.90 -18.69 2.88
N LEU A 39 -1.31 -19.26 1.82
CA LEU A 39 -1.88 -20.41 1.12
C LEU A 39 -2.00 -21.64 2.02
N GLN A 40 -0.98 -21.93 2.83
CA GLN A 40 -1.00 -23.03 3.80
C GLN A 40 -2.10 -22.85 4.86
N ASP A 41 -2.28 -21.63 5.39
CA ASP A 41 -3.30 -21.35 6.39
C ASP A 41 -4.73 -21.56 5.83
N VAL A 42 -4.97 -21.16 4.58
CA VAL A 42 -6.27 -21.40 3.93
C VAL A 42 -6.44 -22.89 3.60
N ALA A 43 -5.41 -23.56 3.11
CA ALA A 43 -5.45 -25.00 2.83
C ALA A 43 -5.68 -25.82 4.11
N ALA A 44 -5.05 -25.46 5.22
CA ALA A 44 -5.23 -26.13 6.53
C ALA A 44 -6.66 -26.02 7.07
N SER A 45 -7.45 -25.02 6.60
CA SER A 45 -8.88 -24.95 6.94
C SER A 45 -9.75 -25.98 6.21
N GLY A 46 -9.19 -26.74 5.27
CA GLY A 46 -9.90 -27.72 4.45
C GLY A 46 -10.82 -27.15 3.37
N ARG A 47 -10.85 -25.81 3.21
CA ARG A 47 -11.73 -25.15 2.23
C ARG A 47 -11.08 -24.99 0.85
N LEU A 48 -9.75 -25.00 0.77
CA LEU A 48 -9.02 -24.89 -0.49
C LEU A 48 -8.75 -26.30 -1.06
N ASP A 49 -9.40 -26.63 -2.17
CA ASP A 49 -9.38 -27.96 -2.79
C ASP A 49 -8.36 -28.09 -3.94
N ARG A 50 -7.62 -27.01 -4.21
CA ARG A 50 -6.68 -26.91 -5.33
C ARG A 50 -5.49 -26.02 -5.04
N GLU A 51 -4.47 -26.15 -5.86
CA GLU A 51 -3.32 -25.26 -5.85
C GLU A 51 -3.70 -23.84 -6.33
N VAL A 52 -3.17 -22.81 -5.69
CA VAL A 52 -3.21 -21.42 -6.15
C VAL A 52 -1.82 -21.05 -6.66
N VAL A 53 -1.74 -20.69 -7.93
CA VAL A 53 -0.47 -20.35 -8.60
C VAL A 53 -0.47 -18.86 -8.96
N PHE A 54 0.57 -18.15 -8.56
CA PHE A 54 0.79 -16.77 -8.94
C PHE A 54 1.64 -16.68 -10.21
N VAL A 55 1.17 -15.95 -11.22
CA VAL A 55 1.91 -15.64 -12.45
C VAL A 55 2.12 -14.13 -12.56
N GLN A 56 3.36 -13.70 -12.71
CA GLN A 56 3.74 -12.30 -12.59
C GLN A 56 4.02 -11.67 -13.95
N GLU A 57 3.58 -10.42 -14.11
CA GLU A 57 4.01 -9.49 -15.14
C GLU A 57 4.52 -8.21 -14.48
N SER A 58 5.70 -7.76 -14.88
CA SER A 58 6.27 -6.50 -14.44
C SER A 58 6.05 -5.43 -15.50
N ALA A 59 5.66 -4.24 -15.06
CA ALA A 59 5.49 -3.09 -15.91
C ALA A 59 6.19 -1.87 -15.30
N PRO A 60 7.08 -1.19 -16.01
CA PRO A 60 7.59 0.09 -15.57
C PRO A 60 6.48 1.15 -15.70
N GLY A 61 5.64 1.23 -14.66
CA GLY A 61 4.51 2.15 -14.58
C GLY A 61 4.92 3.57 -14.16
N LEU A 62 3.92 4.44 -14.06
CA LEU A 62 4.13 5.80 -13.54
C LEU A 62 4.68 5.78 -12.10
N PRO A 63 5.53 6.71 -11.68
CA PRO A 63 5.97 7.90 -12.44
C PRO A 63 7.21 7.68 -13.33
N HIS A 64 7.91 6.54 -13.23
CA HIS A 64 9.16 6.30 -13.96
C HIS A 64 8.96 5.74 -15.36
N GLY A 65 7.83 5.10 -15.60
CA GLY A 65 7.47 4.49 -16.88
C GLY A 65 6.21 5.10 -17.50
N THR A 66 5.37 4.27 -18.08
CA THR A 66 4.20 4.72 -18.86
C THR A 66 2.93 3.96 -18.48
N ALA A 67 1.76 4.62 -18.69
CA ALA A 67 0.47 3.95 -18.60
C ALA A 67 0.36 2.79 -19.59
N ALA A 68 0.87 2.96 -20.81
CA ALA A 68 0.85 1.90 -21.85
C ALA A 68 1.57 0.62 -21.39
N ALA A 69 2.69 0.71 -20.68
CA ALA A 69 3.38 -0.48 -20.17
C ALA A 69 2.51 -1.23 -19.14
N VAL A 70 1.73 -0.51 -18.33
CA VAL A 70 0.78 -1.08 -17.36
C VAL A 70 -0.39 -1.77 -18.09
N GLU A 71 -0.95 -1.11 -19.10
CA GLU A 71 -2.01 -1.67 -19.96
C GLU A 71 -1.55 -2.97 -20.65
N GLU A 72 -0.36 -2.96 -21.24
CA GLU A 72 0.21 -4.16 -21.89
C GLU A 72 0.42 -5.30 -20.89
N ALA A 73 0.92 -5.03 -19.69
CA ALA A 73 1.09 -6.05 -18.66
C ALA A 73 -0.25 -6.63 -18.19
N PHE A 74 -1.28 -5.79 -18.04
CA PHE A 74 -2.65 -6.24 -17.74
C PHE A 74 -3.16 -7.18 -18.83
N HIS A 75 -3.05 -6.81 -20.10
CA HIS A 75 -3.51 -7.64 -21.22
C HIS A 75 -2.72 -8.94 -21.36
N ARG A 76 -1.42 -8.97 -21.02
CA ARG A 76 -0.67 -10.24 -20.98
C ARG A 76 -1.19 -11.18 -19.90
N LEU A 77 -1.53 -10.65 -18.71
CA LEU A 77 -2.16 -11.45 -17.66
C LEU A 77 -3.56 -11.93 -18.07
N GLU A 78 -4.35 -11.05 -18.65
CA GLU A 78 -5.67 -11.39 -19.16
C GLU A 78 -5.62 -12.51 -20.20
N ALA A 79 -4.68 -12.45 -21.14
CA ALA A 79 -4.50 -13.46 -22.20
C ALA A 79 -4.04 -14.83 -21.64
N ARG A 80 -3.42 -14.85 -20.46
CA ARG A 80 -3.10 -16.10 -19.74
C ARG A 80 -4.32 -16.73 -19.06
N GLY A 81 -5.48 -16.11 -19.13
CA GLY A 81 -6.71 -16.62 -18.54
C GLY A 81 -6.73 -16.58 -17.02
N VAL A 82 -6.01 -15.63 -16.38
CA VAL A 82 -6.01 -15.49 -14.92
C VAL A 82 -7.41 -15.23 -14.38
N LEU A 83 -7.69 -15.76 -13.20
CA LEU A 83 -8.99 -15.64 -12.53
C LEU A 83 -9.15 -14.31 -11.80
N ALA A 84 -8.05 -13.76 -11.31
CA ALA A 84 -7.95 -12.46 -10.68
C ALA A 84 -6.54 -11.90 -10.85
N ILE A 85 -6.35 -10.61 -10.56
CA ILE A 85 -5.05 -9.95 -10.56
C ILE A 85 -4.82 -9.30 -9.19
N VAL A 86 -3.63 -9.48 -8.60
CA VAL A 86 -3.14 -8.73 -7.46
C VAL A 86 -2.26 -7.59 -7.98
N GLY A 87 -2.53 -6.37 -7.57
CA GLY A 87 -1.87 -5.16 -8.07
C GLY A 87 -2.84 -4.26 -8.85
N PRO A 88 -2.38 -3.09 -9.27
CA PRO A 88 -1.09 -2.49 -9.03
C PRO A 88 -0.94 -1.86 -7.63
N ALA A 89 0.23 -1.27 -7.35
CA ALA A 89 0.57 -0.60 -6.09
C ALA A 89 0.49 0.93 -6.18
N VAL A 90 0.89 1.51 -7.30
CA VAL A 90 0.91 2.97 -7.49
C VAL A 90 -0.47 3.46 -7.89
N THR A 91 -0.94 4.50 -7.24
CA THR A 91 -2.30 5.06 -7.46
C THR A 91 -2.57 5.41 -8.93
N ASP A 92 -1.64 6.11 -9.60
CA ASP A 92 -1.83 6.54 -10.99
C ASP A 92 -1.98 5.31 -11.92
N ASN A 93 -1.26 4.22 -11.66
CA ASN A 93 -1.39 2.96 -12.38
C ASN A 93 -2.70 2.23 -12.01
N GLY A 94 -3.13 2.34 -10.75
CA GLY A 94 -4.41 1.83 -10.28
C GLY A 94 -5.61 2.43 -11.02
N LEU A 95 -5.55 3.72 -11.35
CA LEU A 95 -6.59 4.39 -12.15
C LEU A 95 -6.63 3.86 -13.59
N VAL A 96 -5.49 3.54 -14.18
CA VAL A 96 -5.40 2.91 -15.51
C VAL A 96 -6.02 1.51 -15.48
N VAL A 97 -5.60 0.69 -14.51
CA VAL A 97 -6.06 -0.72 -14.41
C VAL A 97 -7.54 -0.81 -14.05
N ARG A 98 -8.09 0.17 -13.32
CA ARG A 98 -9.51 0.18 -12.94
C ARG A 98 -10.43 0.06 -14.16
N ASP A 99 -10.22 0.88 -15.16
CA ASP A 99 -11.06 0.91 -16.36
C ASP A 99 -10.88 -0.37 -17.21
N LEU A 100 -9.67 -0.93 -17.23
CA LEU A 100 -9.38 -2.21 -17.88
C LEU A 100 -10.03 -3.39 -17.14
N ALA A 101 -9.97 -3.40 -15.81
CA ALA A 101 -10.56 -4.43 -14.96
C ALA A 101 -12.09 -4.51 -15.17
N ASP A 102 -12.75 -3.36 -15.20
CA ASP A 102 -14.20 -3.28 -15.46
C ASP A 102 -14.56 -3.73 -16.88
N ALA A 103 -13.81 -3.29 -17.89
CA ALA A 103 -14.05 -3.67 -19.29
C ALA A 103 -13.84 -5.17 -19.54
N ALA A 104 -12.76 -5.73 -19.00
CA ALA A 104 -12.39 -7.15 -19.17
C ALA A 104 -13.10 -8.09 -18.17
N ARG A 105 -13.81 -7.54 -17.18
CA ARG A 105 -14.43 -8.28 -16.06
C ARG A 105 -13.43 -9.20 -15.36
N VAL A 106 -12.25 -8.66 -15.03
CA VAL A 106 -11.21 -9.33 -14.26
C VAL A 106 -11.18 -8.73 -12.86
N PRO A 107 -11.51 -9.47 -11.78
CA PRO A 107 -11.42 -8.93 -10.45
C PRO A 107 -9.95 -8.65 -10.11
N CYS A 108 -9.64 -7.42 -9.72
CA CYS A 108 -8.33 -6.99 -9.31
C CYS A 108 -8.33 -6.60 -7.84
N ILE A 109 -7.29 -6.97 -7.11
CA ILE A 109 -7.04 -6.54 -5.73
C ILE A 109 -5.85 -5.59 -5.78
N ASN A 110 -6.11 -4.29 -5.98
CA ASN A 110 -5.06 -3.29 -5.94
C ASN A 110 -4.67 -2.96 -4.49
N TRP A 111 -3.45 -2.48 -4.30
CA TRP A 111 -2.95 -2.07 -2.99
C TRP A 111 -2.38 -0.64 -3.01
N THR A 112 -3.09 0.22 -3.72
CA THR A 112 -2.82 1.66 -3.82
C THR A 112 -3.28 2.41 -2.56
N GLY A 113 -3.00 3.70 -2.48
CA GLY A 113 -3.47 4.56 -1.40
C GLY A 113 -4.72 5.40 -1.75
N CYS A 114 -5.41 5.15 -2.88
CA CYS A 114 -6.49 6.02 -3.34
C CYS A 114 -7.82 5.29 -3.54
N ASP A 115 -8.91 5.83 -2.96
CA ASP A 115 -10.26 5.29 -3.09
C ASP A 115 -10.81 5.36 -4.52
N LEU A 116 -10.33 6.31 -5.35
CA LEU A 116 -10.71 6.40 -6.76
C LEU A 116 -10.28 5.19 -7.60
N ALA A 117 -9.36 4.36 -7.11
CA ALA A 117 -8.99 3.11 -7.74
C ALA A 117 -10.04 1.99 -7.53
N ARG A 118 -11.14 2.26 -6.81
CA ARG A 118 -12.25 1.31 -6.58
C ARG A 118 -13.24 1.35 -7.72
N SER A 119 -13.73 0.17 -8.12
CA SER A 119 -14.82 0.04 -9.09
C SER A 119 -15.56 -1.29 -8.88
N GLU A 120 -16.44 -1.67 -9.80
CA GLU A 120 -17.16 -2.95 -9.71
C GLU A 120 -16.20 -4.15 -9.68
N TRP A 121 -15.11 -4.11 -10.46
CA TRP A 121 -14.14 -5.20 -10.57
C TRP A 121 -12.80 -4.89 -9.88
N MET A 122 -12.65 -3.69 -9.31
CA MET A 122 -11.43 -3.24 -8.64
C MET A 122 -11.63 -3.17 -7.12
N PHE A 123 -11.16 -4.19 -6.42
CA PHE A 123 -11.08 -4.29 -4.96
C PHE A 123 -9.82 -3.59 -4.47
N HIS A 124 -9.87 -2.98 -3.30
CA HIS A 124 -8.81 -2.11 -2.80
C HIS A 124 -8.34 -2.56 -1.42
N TYR A 125 -7.13 -3.11 -1.36
CA TYR A 125 -6.41 -3.36 -0.12
C TYR A 125 -5.52 -2.15 0.15
N GLN A 126 -5.97 -1.28 1.06
CA GLN A 126 -5.36 0.03 1.27
C GLN A 126 -3.97 -0.09 1.90
N VAL A 127 -2.92 0.30 1.19
CA VAL A 127 -1.59 0.55 1.78
C VAL A 127 -1.38 2.05 1.77
N GLY A 128 -1.77 2.70 2.89
CA GLY A 128 -1.95 4.14 2.98
C GLY A 128 -3.36 4.60 2.56
N SER A 129 -3.63 5.90 2.70
CA SER A 129 -4.88 6.52 2.28
C SER A 129 -4.67 8.00 1.96
N LEU A 130 -4.79 8.34 0.68
CA LEU A 130 -4.67 9.75 0.24
C LEU A 130 -5.75 10.64 0.88
N GLU A 131 -6.85 10.03 1.29
CA GLU A 131 -8.01 10.69 1.86
C GLU A 131 -7.90 10.87 3.39
N GLU A 132 -7.36 9.86 4.10
CA GLU A 132 -7.38 9.82 5.57
C GLU A 132 -6.07 10.28 6.20
N GLU A 133 -4.92 9.99 5.58
CA GLU A 133 -3.60 10.38 6.10
C GLU A 133 -3.47 11.88 6.37
N PRO A 134 -3.95 12.79 5.49
CA PRO A 134 -3.84 14.23 5.73
C PRO A 134 -4.47 14.69 7.05
N TYR A 135 -5.57 14.06 7.48
CA TYR A 135 -6.21 14.36 8.75
C TYR A 135 -5.34 13.92 9.94
N LEU A 136 -4.68 12.75 9.84
CA LEU A 136 -3.76 12.28 10.87
C LEU A 136 -2.55 13.21 10.98
N LEU A 137 -1.99 13.64 9.85
CA LEU A 137 -0.84 14.55 9.80
C LEU A 137 -1.19 15.93 10.38
N ALA A 138 -2.34 16.48 9.98
CA ALA A 138 -2.80 17.77 10.50
C ALA A 138 -3.11 17.69 12.01
N ALA A 139 -3.74 16.61 12.47
CA ALA A 139 -4.01 16.39 13.89
C ALA A 139 -2.70 16.27 14.69
N ARG A 140 -1.71 15.53 14.20
CA ARG A 140 -0.39 15.42 14.84
C ARG A 140 0.25 16.79 15.04
N LEU A 141 0.30 17.62 14.02
CA LEU A 141 0.87 18.97 14.12
C LEU A 141 0.09 19.84 15.11
N PHE A 142 -1.25 19.78 15.07
CA PHE A 142 -2.11 20.54 15.97
C PHE A 142 -1.89 20.13 17.43
N ASP A 143 -1.80 18.82 17.72
CA ASP A 143 -1.61 18.26 19.05
C ASP A 143 -0.23 18.61 19.63
N HIS A 144 0.79 18.77 18.75
CA HIS A 144 2.12 19.24 19.11
C HIS A 144 2.21 20.76 19.28
N GLY A 145 1.09 21.48 19.18
CA GLY A 145 1.01 22.90 19.44
C GLY A 145 1.26 23.80 18.22
N HIS A 146 1.57 23.23 17.06
CA HIS A 146 1.74 24.01 15.84
C HIS A 146 0.41 24.63 15.38
N ARG A 147 0.48 25.86 14.85
CA ARG A 147 -0.69 26.57 14.32
C ARG A 147 -0.42 27.14 12.93
N ARG A 148 0.86 27.25 12.56
CA ARG A 148 1.32 27.70 11.24
C ARG A 148 2.30 26.66 10.70
N VAL A 149 2.06 26.21 9.48
CA VAL A 149 2.83 25.13 8.85
C VAL A 149 3.18 25.52 7.41
N VAL A 150 4.26 24.96 6.90
CA VAL A 150 4.59 25.04 5.47
C VAL A 150 4.42 23.67 4.83
N VAL A 151 4.15 23.63 3.53
CA VAL A 151 3.86 22.41 2.79
C VAL A 151 4.81 22.26 1.62
N VAL A 152 5.43 21.10 1.47
CA VAL A 152 6.08 20.66 0.23
C VAL A 152 5.20 19.56 -0.38
N GLN A 153 4.77 19.79 -1.60
CA GLN A 153 3.80 18.92 -2.29
C GLN A 153 4.31 18.54 -3.68
N ASP A 154 4.21 17.28 -4.03
CA ASP A 154 4.51 16.82 -5.37
C ASP A 154 3.51 17.39 -6.40
N ARG A 155 4.04 17.85 -7.53
CA ARG A 155 3.26 18.28 -8.70
C ARG A 155 2.79 17.05 -9.49
N SER A 156 1.92 16.29 -8.90
CA SER A 156 1.36 15.03 -9.43
C SER A 156 -0.13 14.92 -9.09
N PRO A 157 -0.89 14.00 -9.70
CA PRO A 157 -2.26 13.69 -9.27
C PRO A 157 -2.33 13.28 -7.80
N ILE A 158 -1.42 12.42 -7.35
CA ILE A 158 -1.29 11.96 -5.96
C ILE A 158 -1.06 13.16 -5.03
N GLY A 159 -0.06 14.00 -5.32
CA GLY A 159 0.24 15.18 -4.50
C GLY A 159 -0.93 16.16 -4.42
N ARG A 160 -1.64 16.39 -5.54
CA ARG A 160 -2.84 17.26 -5.53
C ARG A 160 -3.94 16.69 -4.63
N ARG A 161 -4.16 15.37 -4.68
CA ARG A 161 -5.19 14.74 -3.85
C ARG A 161 -4.85 14.83 -2.36
N TYR A 162 -3.63 14.48 -1.97
CA TYR A 162 -3.15 14.70 -0.60
C TYR A 162 -3.31 16.15 -0.17
N GLY A 163 -2.87 17.11 -1.01
CA GLY A 163 -2.95 18.53 -0.73
C GLY A 163 -4.37 19.02 -0.48
N SER A 164 -5.35 18.56 -1.27
CA SER A 164 -6.75 18.92 -1.13
C SER A 164 -7.32 18.48 0.23
N PHE A 165 -7.06 17.25 0.65
CA PHE A 165 -7.50 16.75 1.96
C PHE A 165 -6.73 17.37 3.12
N PHE A 166 -5.45 17.71 2.91
CA PHE A 166 -4.67 18.43 3.93
C PHE A 166 -5.21 19.84 4.14
N ASP A 167 -5.60 20.54 3.06
CA ASP A 167 -6.23 21.87 3.15
C ASP A 167 -7.53 21.82 3.94
N GLU A 168 -8.35 20.78 3.69
CA GLU A 168 -9.59 20.57 4.43
C GLU A 168 -9.31 20.27 5.92
N ALA A 169 -8.36 19.37 6.21
CA ALA A 169 -8.00 18.99 7.57
C ALA A 169 -7.40 20.18 8.35
N ALA A 170 -6.50 20.94 7.73
CA ALA A 170 -5.91 22.15 8.30
C ALA A 170 -6.98 23.19 8.60
N GLY A 171 -7.91 23.43 7.67
CA GLY A 171 -9.02 24.35 7.87
C GLY A 171 -9.94 23.96 9.03
N ARG A 172 -10.24 22.68 9.18
CA ARG A 172 -11.07 22.15 10.29
C ARG A 172 -10.40 22.33 11.66
N LEU A 173 -9.07 22.22 11.73
CA LEU A 173 -8.30 22.34 12.96
C LEU A 173 -7.82 23.77 13.24
N GLY A 174 -7.97 24.71 12.29
CA GLY A 174 -7.46 26.07 12.41
C GLY A 174 -5.94 26.15 12.25
N LEU A 175 -5.32 25.23 11.49
CA LEU A 175 -3.95 25.32 11.06
C LEU A 175 -3.84 26.28 9.86
N GLU A 176 -2.95 27.28 9.95
CA GLU A 176 -2.61 28.16 8.84
C GLU A 176 -1.54 27.50 7.96
N ILE A 177 -1.80 27.35 6.68
CA ILE A 177 -0.77 26.97 5.70
C ILE A 177 -0.10 28.27 5.24
N ALA A 178 1.03 28.60 5.85
CA ALA A 178 1.75 29.87 5.59
C ALA A 178 2.37 29.93 4.20
N ALA A 179 2.81 28.79 3.66
CA ALA A 179 3.34 28.69 2.31
C ALA A 179 3.28 27.25 1.78
N ARG A 180 3.24 27.12 0.46
CA ARG A 180 3.29 25.83 -0.24
C ARG A 180 4.24 25.88 -1.42
N GLU A 181 5.13 24.91 -1.51
CA GLU A 181 5.99 24.69 -2.66
C GLU A 181 5.56 23.44 -3.43
N LEU A 182 5.34 23.61 -4.73
CA LEU A 182 5.01 22.50 -5.64
C LEU A 182 6.30 22.06 -6.35
N VAL A 183 6.73 20.83 -6.10
CA VAL A 183 7.98 20.28 -6.64
C VAL A 183 7.71 19.12 -7.61
N SER A 184 8.65 18.87 -8.51
CA SER A 184 8.57 17.66 -9.34
C SER A 184 8.72 16.41 -8.45
N PRO A 185 7.89 15.37 -8.62
CA PRO A 185 8.01 14.16 -7.82
C PRO A 185 9.37 13.47 -7.96
N LEU A 186 10.07 13.66 -9.08
CA LEU A 186 11.39 13.08 -9.38
C LEU A 186 12.54 14.06 -9.21
N THR A 187 12.30 15.20 -8.57
CA THR A 187 13.39 16.18 -8.34
C THR A 187 14.44 15.62 -7.38
N THR A 188 15.70 15.88 -7.68
CA THR A 188 16.85 15.56 -6.83
C THR A 188 17.40 16.77 -6.09
N ASP A 189 16.91 17.97 -6.40
CA ASP A 189 17.28 19.23 -5.74
C ASP A 189 16.04 20.10 -5.55
N ILE A 190 15.79 20.48 -4.29
CA ILE A 190 14.72 21.42 -3.91
C ILE A 190 15.23 22.53 -2.98
N GLY A 191 16.53 22.78 -3.01
CA GLY A 191 17.17 23.77 -2.15
C GLY A 191 16.53 25.15 -2.20
N ALA A 192 16.24 25.64 -3.40
CA ALA A 192 15.59 26.95 -3.58
C ALA A 192 14.17 27.00 -3.01
N ALA A 193 13.41 25.88 -3.03
CA ALA A 193 12.10 25.79 -2.40
C ALA A 193 12.22 25.86 -0.87
N VAL A 194 13.16 25.11 -0.29
CA VAL A 194 13.45 25.16 1.15
C VAL A 194 13.87 26.56 1.59
N ASP A 195 14.69 27.27 0.79
CA ASP A 195 15.10 28.65 1.09
C ASP A 195 13.90 29.61 1.15
N ARG A 196 12.90 29.45 0.26
CA ARG A 196 11.67 30.26 0.32
C ARG A 196 10.83 29.91 1.54
N LEU A 197 10.63 28.62 1.82
CA LEU A 197 9.76 28.16 2.92
C LEU A 197 10.26 28.62 4.30
N ARG A 198 11.56 28.54 4.57
CA ARG A 198 12.13 28.93 5.88
C ARG A 198 11.97 30.39 6.25
N HIS A 199 11.62 31.27 5.28
CA HIS A 199 11.35 32.69 5.56
C HIS A 199 9.96 32.97 6.16
N HIS A 200 9.09 31.94 6.23
CA HIS A 200 7.72 32.09 6.72
C HIS A 200 7.56 31.97 8.23
N ASP A 201 8.66 31.90 9.00
CA ASP A 201 8.65 31.78 10.46
C ASP A 201 7.73 30.65 10.93
N CYS A 202 7.97 29.45 10.38
CA CYS A 202 7.29 28.21 10.73
C CYS A 202 8.30 27.16 11.17
N ASP A 203 7.96 26.43 12.23
CA ASP A 203 8.75 25.34 12.80
C ASP A 203 8.16 23.95 12.51
N ALA A 204 7.15 23.90 11.66
CA ALA A 204 6.50 22.67 11.19
C ALA A 204 6.37 22.63 9.66
N LEU A 205 6.62 21.45 9.10
CA LEU A 205 6.58 21.18 7.66
C LEU A 205 5.82 19.89 7.37
N THR A 206 4.94 19.94 6.37
CA THR A 206 4.26 18.74 5.87
C THR A 206 4.78 18.39 4.48
N TYR A 207 5.20 17.14 4.28
CA TYR A 207 5.52 16.59 2.96
C TYR A 207 4.38 15.72 2.45
N LEU A 208 3.93 16.00 1.23
CA LEU A 208 2.81 15.30 0.56
C LEU A 208 3.22 14.89 -0.85
N GLY A 209 3.57 13.64 -1.03
CA GLY A 209 4.07 13.18 -2.34
C GLY A 209 4.25 11.68 -2.45
N LEU A 210 4.97 11.27 -3.50
CA LEU A 210 5.26 9.86 -3.79
C LEU A 210 6.56 9.35 -3.13
N GLY A 211 7.28 10.22 -2.39
CA GLY A 211 8.47 9.85 -1.60
C GLY A 211 9.81 10.15 -2.25
N PHE A 212 9.93 10.10 -3.57
CA PHE A 212 11.21 10.34 -4.25
C PHE A 212 11.77 11.75 -3.99
N SER A 213 10.94 12.79 -4.10
CA SER A 213 11.32 14.17 -3.76
C SER A 213 11.52 14.38 -2.26
N GLY A 214 10.97 13.51 -1.40
CA GLY A 214 11.14 13.55 0.05
C GLY A 214 12.60 13.37 0.48
N ARG A 215 13.38 12.53 -0.23
CA ARG A 215 14.82 12.42 0.02
C ARG A 215 15.55 13.73 -0.28
N ALA A 216 15.26 14.35 -1.41
CA ALA A 216 15.84 15.65 -1.76
C ALA A 216 15.48 16.73 -0.73
N LEU A 217 14.26 16.68 -0.18
CA LEU A 217 13.81 17.58 0.88
C LEU A 217 14.65 17.39 2.15
N GLY A 218 14.82 16.14 2.63
CA GLY A 218 15.61 15.87 3.83
C GLY A 218 17.05 16.35 3.70
N LEU A 219 17.70 16.08 2.57
CA LEU A 219 19.06 16.57 2.28
C LEU A 219 19.11 18.11 2.25
N ALA A 220 18.14 18.76 1.63
CA ALA A 220 18.09 20.22 1.55
C ALA A 220 17.84 20.89 2.92
N LEU A 221 17.05 20.28 3.78
CA LEU A 221 16.85 20.75 5.16
C LEU A 221 18.14 20.62 5.99
N ALA A 222 18.83 19.47 5.88
CA ALA A 222 20.09 19.24 6.58
C ALA A 222 21.20 20.22 6.15
N ASP A 223 21.37 20.43 4.83
CA ASP A 223 22.34 21.35 4.26
C ASP A 223 22.15 22.81 4.74
N ARG A 224 20.91 23.21 5.01
CA ARG A 224 20.56 24.54 5.49
C ARG A 224 20.48 24.67 7.02
N GLY A 225 20.69 23.57 7.75
CA GLY A 225 20.56 23.53 9.20
C GLY A 225 19.15 23.90 9.70
N TRP A 226 18.12 23.80 8.84
CA TRP A 226 16.74 24.04 9.25
C TRP A 226 16.10 22.75 9.70
N LYS A 227 15.59 22.74 10.94
CA LYS A 227 15.07 21.55 11.62
C LYS A 227 13.61 21.74 12.08
N PRO A 228 12.66 21.91 11.13
CA PRO A 228 11.25 21.93 11.51
C PRO A 228 10.80 20.55 12.00
N GLU A 229 9.69 20.49 12.74
CA GLU A 229 9.00 19.21 12.89
C GLU A 229 8.42 18.81 11.51
N VAL A 230 8.81 17.64 11.01
CA VAL A 230 8.33 17.17 9.69
C VAL A 230 7.36 16.03 9.88
N VAL A 231 6.17 16.20 9.28
CA VAL A 231 5.23 15.12 9.09
C VAL A 231 5.09 14.79 7.60
N ALA A 232 4.94 13.52 7.27
CA ALA A 232 4.88 13.05 5.89
C ALA A 232 3.81 11.97 5.71
N ASN A 233 3.27 11.88 4.50
CA ASN A 233 2.38 10.80 4.13
C ASN A 233 3.10 9.45 4.05
N SER A 234 2.36 8.39 3.78
CA SER A 234 2.84 6.99 3.72
C SER A 234 3.94 6.72 2.69
N ALA A 235 4.23 7.67 1.82
CA ALA A 235 5.31 7.53 0.85
C ALA A 235 6.70 7.27 1.48
N LEU A 236 6.93 7.63 2.75
CA LEU A 236 8.18 7.31 3.44
C LEU A 236 8.36 5.81 3.74
N MET A 237 7.35 4.99 3.50
CA MET A 237 7.48 3.53 3.49
C MET A 237 8.50 3.02 2.44
N PHE A 238 8.83 3.83 1.41
CA PHE A 238 9.92 3.55 0.50
C PHE A 238 11.28 3.35 1.18
N GLY A 239 11.46 3.86 2.39
CA GLY A 239 12.64 3.60 3.22
C GLY A 239 12.87 2.12 3.52
N TYR A 240 11.82 1.29 3.53
CA TYR A 240 11.97 -0.16 3.73
C TYR A 240 12.69 -0.85 2.58
N ALA A 241 12.52 -0.36 1.36
CA ALA A 241 13.21 -0.85 0.17
C ALA A 241 14.51 -0.09 -0.12
N ASN A 242 14.66 1.12 0.43
CA ASN A 242 15.79 2.03 0.20
C ASN A 242 16.36 2.52 1.55
N PRO A 243 17.07 1.67 2.31
CA PRO A 243 17.55 2.02 3.65
C PRO A 243 18.45 3.26 3.69
N ASP A 244 19.19 3.56 2.61
CA ASP A 244 20.02 4.74 2.46
C ASP A 244 19.22 6.07 2.40
N TRP A 245 17.92 6.01 2.17
CA TRP A 245 17.06 7.20 2.17
C TRP A 245 16.64 7.61 3.60
N THR A 246 16.60 6.65 4.52
CA THR A 246 16.08 6.86 5.88
C THR A 246 16.90 7.83 6.70
N GLU A 247 18.20 7.98 6.40
CA GLU A 247 19.06 8.97 7.04
C GLU A 247 18.59 10.40 6.77
N ALA A 248 18.11 10.67 5.55
CA ALA A 248 17.58 11.98 5.17
C ALA A 248 16.25 12.31 5.88
N TRP A 249 15.57 11.30 6.43
CA TRP A 249 14.27 11.41 7.11
C TRP A 249 14.38 11.18 8.63
N ASP A 250 15.59 11.19 9.17
CA ASP A 250 15.75 10.97 10.61
C ASP A 250 14.95 11.99 11.43
N GLY A 251 14.14 11.50 12.36
CA GLY A 251 13.23 12.31 13.16
C GLY A 251 11.88 12.66 12.49
N TRP A 252 11.65 12.31 11.20
CA TRP A 252 10.38 12.60 10.55
C TRP A 252 9.29 11.62 10.97
N THR A 253 8.12 12.17 11.31
CA THR A 253 6.91 11.38 11.55
C THR A 253 6.19 11.13 10.21
N TYR A 254 5.72 9.92 10.01
CA TYR A 254 4.98 9.57 8.77
C TYR A 254 3.86 8.57 9.07
N VAL A 255 2.94 8.45 8.11
CA VAL A 255 1.87 7.44 8.17
C VAL A 255 2.39 6.11 7.63
N ASP A 256 2.10 5.04 8.32
CA ASP A 256 2.40 3.66 7.93
C ASP A 256 1.15 2.78 8.14
N ALA A 257 1.25 1.53 7.74
CA ALA A 257 0.12 0.61 7.77
C ALA A 257 0.35 -0.61 8.70
N TRP A 258 1.38 -0.64 9.54
CA TRP A 258 1.65 -1.77 10.44
C TRP A 258 1.96 -1.34 11.87
N SER A 259 1.63 -2.22 12.84
CA SER A 259 1.88 -2.02 14.26
C SER A 259 2.56 -3.24 14.87
N GLU A 260 3.49 -3.01 15.80
CA GLU A 260 4.13 -4.04 16.62
C GLU A 260 3.12 -4.84 17.44
N ASP A 261 2.02 -4.19 17.84
CA ASP A 261 0.97 -4.77 18.69
C ASP A 261 0.06 -5.73 17.93
N ASN A 262 0.17 -5.79 16.60
CA ASN A 262 -0.66 -6.72 15.81
C ASN A 262 -0.20 -8.17 16.03
N PRO A 263 -0.99 -9.02 16.71
CA PRO A 263 -0.57 -10.37 17.08
C PRO A 263 -0.42 -11.29 15.85
N ARG A 264 -1.13 -10.99 14.75
CA ARG A 264 -0.99 -11.74 13.51
C ARG A 264 0.35 -11.45 12.85
N LEU A 265 0.75 -10.18 12.77
CA LEU A 265 2.05 -9.80 12.26
C LEU A 265 3.18 -10.38 13.12
N ALA A 266 3.05 -10.34 14.43
CA ALA A 266 4.02 -10.95 15.35
C ALA A 266 4.19 -12.46 15.09
N SER A 267 3.08 -13.19 14.95
CA SER A 267 3.08 -14.60 14.59
C SER A 267 3.72 -14.87 13.21
N LEU A 268 3.41 -14.05 12.21
CA LEU A 268 3.98 -14.19 10.87
C LEU A 268 5.49 -13.95 10.86
N ARG A 269 5.98 -12.94 11.55
CA ARG A 269 7.43 -12.69 11.69
C ARG A 269 8.17 -13.89 12.30
N GLN A 270 7.58 -14.53 13.31
CA GLN A 270 8.13 -15.74 13.88
C GLN A 270 8.12 -16.90 12.89
N ARG A 271 7.02 -17.12 12.18
CA ARG A 271 6.83 -18.23 11.21
C ARG A 271 7.67 -18.08 9.94
N THR A 272 7.93 -16.87 9.48
CA THR A 272 8.82 -16.63 8.33
C THR A 272 10.27 -16.96 8.63
N GLY A 273 10.67 -16.84 9.90
CA GLY A 273 12.03 -17.20 10.35
C GLY A 273 13.15 -16.31 9.80
N ASP A 274 12.81 -15.23 9.09
CA ASP A 274 13.77 -14.31 8.49
C ASP A 274 13.62 -12.91 9.07
N PRO A 275 14.53 -12.49 9.96
CA PRO A 275 14.48 -11.19 10.60
C PRO A 275 14.80 -10.01 9.65
N SER A 276 15.33 -10.29 8.46
CA SER A 276 15.63 -9.25 7.46
C SER A 276 14.38 -8.76 6.71
N LEU A 277 13.31 -9.57 6.72
CA LEU A 277 12.06 -9.20 6.06
C LEU A 277 11.36 -8.05 6.80
N GLN A 278 11.04 -7.01 6.06
CA GLN A 278 10.36 -5.85 6.62
C GLN A 278 8.90 -6.18 7.01
N PRO A 279 8.44 -5.74 8.19
CA PRO A 279 7.09 -6.05 8.70
C PRO A 279 5.97 -5.69 7.74
N LEU A 280 6.05 -4.52 7.10
CA LEU A 280 5.10 -4.07 6.08
C LEU A 280 4.96 -5.09 4.94
N PHE A 281 6.10 -5.57 4.40
CA PHE A 281 6.08 -6.51 3.28
C PHE A 281 5.58 -7.90 3.68
N ILE A 282 5.93 -8.37 4.89
CA ILE A 282 5.38 -9.63 5.42
C ILE A 282 3.85 -9.54 5.48
N ALA A 283 3.33 -8.48 6.13
CA ALA A 283 1.90 -8.30 6.32
C ALA A 283 1.15 -8.16 5.00
N THR A 284 1.59 -7.25 4.13
CA THR A 284 0.93 -6.97 2.84
C THR A 284 0.87 -8.20 1.95
N ARG A 285 2.00 -8.92 1.81
CA ARG A 285 2.06 -10.12 0.95
C ARG A 285 1.23 -11.27 1.50
N TYR A 286 1.25 -11.47 2.83
CA TYR A 286 0.42 -12.47 3.46
C TYR A 286 -1.06 -12.17 3.25
N ASP A 287 -1.50 -10.94 3.53
CA ASP A 287 -2.91 -10.56 3.43
C ASP A 287 -3.42 -10.61 1.98
N LEU A 288 -2.64 -10.13 1.01
CA LEU A 288 -3.00 -10.20 -0.42
C LEU A 288 -3.11 -11.65 -0.91
N ALA A 289 -2.13 -12.51 -0.56
CA ALA A 289 -2.18 -13.92 -0.91
C ALA A 289 -3.36 -14.63 -0.23
N ARG A 290 -3.65 -14.27 1.03
CA ARG A 290 -4.78 -14.81 1.77
C ARG A 290 -6.11 -14.39 1.15
N LEU A 291 -6.27 -13.12 0.77
CA LEU A 291 -7.48 -12.67 0.07
C LEU A 291 -7.70 -13.43 -1.25
N ALA A 292 -6.64 -13.64 -2.03
CA ALA A 292 -6.70 -14.42 -3.26
C ALA A 292 -7.09 -15.89 -2.99
N ALA A 293 -6.47 -16.53 -1.99
CA ALA A 293 -6.77 -17.91 -1.63
C ALA A 293 -8.19 -18.08 -1.06
N GLU A 294 -8.64 -17.17 -0.19
CA GLU A 294 -10.01 -17.14 0.34
C GLU A 294 -11.04 -16.94 -0.78
N ALA A 295 -10.72 -16.09 -1.77
CA ALA A 295 -11.58 -15.92 -2.93
C ALA A 295 -11.72 -17.20 -3.77
N VAL A 296 -10.62 -17.94 -3.98
CA VAL A 296 -10.64 -19.23 -4.66
C VAL A 296 -11.42 -20.27 -3.86
N ALA A 297 -11.16 -20.36 -2.54
CA ALA A 297 -11.79 -21.33 -1.64
C ALA A 297 -13.31 -21.10 -1.50
N GLY A 298 -13.77 -19.84 -1.58
CA GLY A 298 -15.17 -19.47 -1.46
C GLY A 298 -15.93 -19.38 -2.79
N ALA A 299 -15.27 -19.55 -3.93
CA ALA A 299 -15.93 -19.45 -5.24
C ALA A 299 -16.76 -20.70 -5.54
N GLU A 300 -18.06 -20.52 -5.78
CA GLU A 300 -18.97 -21.61 -6.17
C GLU A 300 -18.61 -22.14 -7.56
N LEU A 301 -18.23 -21.24 -8.47
CA LEU A 301 -17.70 -21.53 -9.79
C LEU A 301 -16.34 -20.88 -9.94
N LEU A 302 -15.36 -21.63 -10.44
CA LEU A 302 -14.01 -21.12 -10.69
C LEU A 302 -13.96 -20.30 -11.98
N THR A 303 -14.57 -19.14 -11.93
CA THR A 303 -14.64 -18.12 -12.98
C THR A 303 -14.30 -16.75 -12.42
N ARG A 304 -13.99 -15.77 -13.25
CA ARG A 304 -13.76 -14.39 -12.83
C ARG A 304 -14.94 -13.83 -12.01
N THR A 305 -16.16 -14.09 -12.48
CA THR A 305 -17.39 -13.70 -11.73
C THR A 305 -17.48 -14.41 -10.39
N GLY A 306 -17.25 -15.71 -10.33
CA GLY A 306 -17.28 -16.46 -9.07
C GLY A 306 -16.22 -16.00 -8.08
N ILE A 307 -15.00 -15.63 -8.54
CA ILE A 307 -13.97 -15.02 -7.69
C ILE A 307 -14.42 -13.63 -7.18
N LYS A 308 -14.99 -12.78 -8.05
CA LYS A 308 -15.55 -11.48 -7.64
C LYS A 308 -16.60 -11.64 -6.54
N GLU A 309 -17.56 -12.51 -6.75
CA GLU A 309 -18.63 -12.79 -5.79
C GLU A 309 -18.09 -13.37 -4.48
N SER A 310 -17.07 -14.22 -4.56
CA SER A 310 -16.39 -14.76 -3.39
C SER A 310 -15.67 -13.67 -2.59
N LEU A 311 -14.94 -12.75 -3.27
CA LEU A 311 -14.35 -11.58 -2.60
C LEU A 311 -15.41 -10.74 -1.87
N GLU A 312 -16.55 -10.50 -2.48
CA GLU A 312 -17.66 -9.74 -1.89
C GLU A 312 -18.25 -10.40 -0.62
N ARG A 313 -18.06 -11.72 -0.46
CA ARG A 313 -18.50 -12.47 0.72
C ARG A 313 -17.48 -12.52 1.85
N ILE A 314 -16.22 -12.13 1.62
CA ILE A 314 -15.21 -12.05 2.69
C ILE A 314 -15.63 -10.97 3.68
N LYS A 315 -15.76 -11.35 4.96
CA LYS A 315 -16.13 -10.43 6.06
C LYS A 315 -15.23 -10.70 7.28
N CYS A 316 -14.82 -9.63 7.92
CA CYS A 316 -14.12 -9.67 9.21
C CYS A 316 -12.91 -10.63 9.25
N LEU A 317 -12.20 -10.78 8.13
CA LEU A 317 -10.98 -11.58 8.06
C LEU A 317 -9.86 -10.81 8.79
N PRO A 318 -9.25 -11.33 9.86
CA PRO A 318 -8.21 -10.59 10.56
C PRO A 318 -7.02 -10.25 9.65
N SER A 319 -6.59 -8.98 9.65
CA SER A 319 -5.46 -8.47 8.87
C SER A 319 -4.14 -8.58 9.64
N ALA A 320 -3.03 -8.70 8.91
CA ALA A 320 -1.69 -8.55 9.46
C ALA A 320 -1.22 -7.09 9.45
N LEU A 321 -1.90 -6.20 8.71
CA LEU A 321 -1.70 -4.74 8.79
C LEU A 321 -2.53 -4.11 9.92
N GLY A 322 -2.12 -2.91 10.31
CA GLY A 322 -2.82 -2.08 11.27
C GLY A 322 -2.69 -2.54 12.73
N THR A 323 -3.57 -1.98 13.56
CA THR A 323 -3.70 -2.33 14.97
C THR A 323 -4.33 -3.72 15.15
N PRO A 324 -4.33 -4.31 16.38
CA PRO A 324 -4.84 -5.67 16.63
C PRO A 324 -6.25 -5.96 16.09
N ASP A 325 -7.14 -4.95 16.09
CA ASP A 325 -8.54 -5.10 15.69
C ASP A 325 -8.78 -4.87 14.19
N THR A 326 -7.72 -4.68 13.42
CA THR A 326 -7.85 -4.48 11.97
C THR A 326 -8.31 -5.75 11.28
N THR A 327 -9.36 -5.62 10.48
CA THR A 327 -9.93 -6.73 9.70
C THR A 327 -10.00 -6.38 8.21
N MET A 328 -10.11 -7.41 7.39
CA MET A 328 -10.34 -7.32 5.96
C MET A 328 -11.73 -7.81 5.59
N GLY A 329 -12.36 -7.15 4.64
CA GLY A 329 -13.63 -7.60 4.08
C GLY A 329 -14.12 -6.66 3.00
N PHE A 330 -14.92 -7.20 2.11
CA PHE A 330 -15.52 -6.46 1.00
C PHE A 330 -17.04 -6.58 1.02
N GLY A 331 -17.71 -5.73 0.28
CA GLY A 331 -19.14 -5.81 0.02
C GLY A 331 -19.43 -5.50 -1.44
N HIS A 332 -20.69 -5.62 -1.81
CA HIS A 332 -21.10 -5.30 -3.17
C HIS A 332 -20.83 -3.84 -3.54
N TRP A 333 -20.99 -2.93 -2.58
CA TRP A 333 -20.74 -1.49 -2.73
C TRP A 333 -19.46 -1.02 -2.02
N ASP A 334 -18.96 -1.79 -1.07
CA ASP A 334 -17.77 -1.45 -0.30
C ASP A 334 -16.56 -2.24 -0.83
N ARG A 335 -15.72 -1.57 -1.58
CA ARG A 335 -14.52 -2.14 -2.21
C ARG A 335 -13.26 -1.96 -1.38
N ALA A 336 -13.31 -1.27 -0.24
CA ALA A 336 -12.19 -1.16 0.69
C ALA A 336 -12.04 -2.45 1.49
N ALA A 337 -10.83 -3.01 1.55
CA ALA A 337 -10.56 -4.22 2.34
C ALA A 337 -10.44 -3.91 3.83
N LEU A 338 -9.53 -3.00 4.18
CA LEU A 338 -9.15 -2.75 5.56
C LEU A 338 -10.22 -1.96 6.32
N LYS A 339 -10.50 -2.42 7.54
CA LYS A 339 -11.44 -1.82 8.49
C LYS A 339 -10.75 -1.68 9.83
N GLY A 340 -11.06 -0.61 10.56
CA GLY A 340 -10.43 -0.32 11.86
C GLY A 340 -9.15 0.52 11.72
N GLY A 341 -8.24 0.39 12.67
CA GLY A 341 -7.03 1.22 12.76
C GLY A 341 -5.90 0.73 11.85
N PHE A 342 -6.06 0.81 10.54
CA PHE A 342 -5.03 0.36 9.61
C PHE A 342 -3.94 1.40 9.33
N LEU A 343 -4.14 2.67 9.68
CA LEU A 343 -3.13 3.72 9.58
C LEU A 343 -2.51 3.99 10.95
N VAL A 344 -1.18 4.06 11.01
CA VAL A 344 -0.38 4.25 12.24
C VAL A 344 0.64 5.35 12.01
N LEU A 345 0.84 6.22 13.00
CA LEU A 345 1.93 7.20 12.96
C LEU A 345 3.23 6.54 13.42
N ARG A 346 4.25 6.63 12.57
CA ARG A 346 5.57 6.10 12.83
C ARG A 346 6.63 7.18 12.60
N GLN A 347 7.85 6.92 13.07
CA GLN A 347 8.95 7.84 12.93
C GLN A 347 10.21 7.09 12.49
N TRP A 348 10.96 7.66 11.55
CA TRP A 348 12.30 7.17 11.25
C TRP A 348 13.29 7.64 12.31
N ARG A 349 14.03 6.72 12.93
CA ARG A 349 15.12 7.01 13.89
C ARG A 349 16.29 6.04 13.68
N GLY A 350 17.48 6.60 13.39
CA GLY A 350 18.67 5.80 13.17
C GLY A 350 18.49 4.68 12.12
N GLY A 351 17.76 4.95 11.05
CA GLY A 351 17.48 3.98 9.98
C GLY A 351 16.40 2.93 10.32
N ARG A 352 15.69 3.10 11.47
CA ARG A 352 14.60 2.21 11.89
C ARG A 352 13.28 2.95 11.96
N SER A 353 12.21 2.26 11.60
CA SER A 353 10.86 2.78 11.81
C SER A 353 10.38 2.37 13.19
N GLU A 354 9.97 3.34 13.99
CA GLU A 354 9.47 3.17 15.36
C GLU A 354 8.10 3.82 15.48
N VAL A 355 7.30 3.41 16.46
CA VAL A 355 6.04 4.09 16.78
C VAL A 355 6.35 5.54 17.13
N ALA A 356 5.65 6.48 16.49
CA ALA A 356 5.81 7.89 16.82
C ALA A 356 5.41 8.14 18.28
N GLY A 357 6.31 8.75 19.05
CA GLY A 357 6.00 9.17 20.42
C GLY A 357 4.81 10.15 20.45
N GLY A 358 3.99 10.08 21.49
CA GLY A 358 2.88 11.00 21.72
C GLY A 358 3.37 12.38 22.10
#